data_76a78cf821baa2a5c55f8903119f4d58
#
_entry.id   76a78cf821baa2a5c55f8903119f4d58
#
_cell.length_a   1.000
_cell.length_b   1.000
_cell.length_c   1.000
_cell.angle_alpha   90.00
_cell.angle_beta   90.00
_cell.angle_gamma   90.00
#
_symmetry.space_group_name_H-M   'P 1'
#
loop_
_entity.id
_entity.type
_entity.pdbx_description
1 polymer ?
#
loop_
_entity_poly.entity_id
_entity_poly.type
_entity_poly.pdbx_seq_one_letter_code
_entity_poly.pdbx_strand_id
1 'polypeptide(L)'
;MDIRRKIIKSNGFNVPSIIFTPSDIHGAAVIIHGYGGSKEEMLGLAYRVAEIGLKTCVIDLRGHGEHTLNLDEGILQDMEAAIKYCRSFGKVVGIGHSLGGRLALISSSDFAIGISPALNTSFGEETQRILKNVRGYRVREAFSGELWEVMKKLEKVNFDDNTKKSIIYGSRDVPEIISLCNSLKTKNSSVTEIENAMHSDIFTLERTFQSVISKLKDYLSDSKKYDKL
;
A
#
# COMPACT_ATOMS: atom_id res chain seq x y z
N MET A 1 -17.22 12.21 -9.81
CA MET A 1 -16.58 11.46 -8.69
C MET A 1 -17.60 11.27 -7.57
N ASP A 2 -17.97 10.04 -7.24
CA ASP A 2 -18.80 9.70 -6.07
C ASP A 2 -17.88 9.11 -4.98
N ILE A 3 -18.06 9.53 -3.71
CA ILE A 3 -17.22 9.11 -2.60
C ILE A 3 -18.13 8.61 -1.48
N ARG A 4 -17.95 7.35 -1.07
CA ARG A 4 -18.80 6.73 -0.05
C ARG A 4 -18.00 5.88 0.93
N ARG A 5 -18.39 5.92 2.21
CA ARG A 5 -17.96 4.92 3.19
C ARG A 5 -18.64 3.58 2.89
N LYS A 6 -17.89 2.49 3.04
CA LYS A 6 -18.39 1.14 2.82
C LYS A 6 -17.68 0.15 3.75
N ILE A 7 -18.42 -0.82 4.23
CA ILE A 7 -17.85 -2.00 4.89
C ILE A 7 -17.76 -3.13 3.86
N ILE A 8 -16.56 -3.59 3.58
CA ILE A 8 -16.32 -4.78 2.76
C ILE A 8 -16.45 -5.99 3.67
N LYS A 9 -17.44 -6.83 3.39
CA LYS A 9 -17.65 -8.08 4.14
C LYS A 9 -16.71 -9.15 3.63
N SER A 10 -16.04 -9.84 4.52
CA SER A 10 -15.22 -11.02 4.25
C SER A 10 -15.62 -12.17 5.18
N ASN A 11 -15.00 -13.33 5.00
CA ASN A 11 -15.31 -14.51 5.81
C ASN A 11 -14.87 -14.30 7.28
N GLY A 12 -15.83 -13.96 8.14
CA GLY A 12 -15.63 -13.81 9.58
C GLY A 12 -15.12 -12.42 10.03
N PHE A 13 -14.89 -11.46 9.13
CA PHE A 13 -14.49 -10.09 9.49
C PHE A 13 -14.99 -9.04 8.49
N ASN A 14 -14.89 -7.79 8.89
CA ASN A 14 -15.32 -6.63 8.11
C ASN A 14 -14.14 -5.69 7.91
N VAL A 15 -13.97 -5.16 6.68
CA VAL A 15 -12.92 -4.20 6.34
C VAL A 15 -13.56 -2.83 6.09
N PRO A 16 -13.35 -1.85 6.97
CA PRO A 16 -13.82 -0.48 6.78
C PRO A 16 -13.10 0.16 5.59
N SER A 17 -13.85 0.82 4.74
CA SER A 17 -13.30 1.42 3.52
C SER A 17 -13.98 2.73 3.13
N ILE A 18 -13.27 3.52 2.30
CA ILE A 18 -13.80 4.64 1.54
C ILE A 18 -13.59 4.34 0.06
N ILE A 19 -14.68 4.40 -0.71
CA ILE A 19 -14.69 4.07 -2.14
C ILE A 19 -14.83 5.37 -2.93
N PHE A 20 -13.90 5.59 -3.86
CA PHE A 20 -13.96 6.64 -4.88
C PHE A 20 -14.40 6.00 -6.19
N THR A 21 -15.52 6.47 -6.74
CA THR A 21 -16.06 5.96 -8.00
C THR A 21 -16.01 7.08 -9.03
N PRO A 22 -15.12 7.00 -10.03
CA PRO A 22 -15.10 7.93 -11.16
C PRO A 22 -16.30 7.70 -12.10
N SER A 23 -16.55 8.63 -13.02
CA SER A 23 -17.59 8.48 -14.06
C SER A 23 -17.30 7.30 -14.98
N ASP A 24 -16.03 7.16 -15.39
CA ASP A 24 -15.58 6.10 -16.28
C ASP A 24 -14.62 5.18 -15.52
N ILE A 25 -14.89 3.87 -15.51
CA ILE A 25 -14.11 2.89 -14.76
C ILE A 25 -13.32 2.03 -15.75
N HIS A 26 -11.98 2.04 -15.60
CA HIS A 26 -11.05 1.28 -16.43
C HIS A 26 -10.31 0.17 -15.65
N GLY A 27 -10.67 -0.02 -14.40
CA GLY A 27 -10.08 -0.97 -13.46
C GLY A 27 -10.27 -0.48 -12.03
N ALA A 28 -9.55 -1.07 -11.09
CA ALA A 28 -9.64 -0.69 -9.69
C ALA A 28 -8.27 -0.55 -9.01
N ALA A 29 -8.25 0.17 -7.89
CA ALA A 29 -7.09 0.26 -7.01
C ALA A 29 -7.49 0.00 -5.56
N VAL A 30 -6.64 -0.69 -4.81
CA VAL A 30 -6.72 -0.82 -3.35
C VAL A 30 -5.55 -0.03 -2.76
N ILE A 31 -5.85 0.92 -1.91
CA ILE A 31 -4.83 1.79 -1.27
C ILE A 31 -4.81 1.53 0.23
N ILE A 32 -3.60 1.37 0.79
CA ILE A 32 -3.40 0.98 2.19
C ILE A 32 -2.39 1.90 2.86
N HIS A 33 -2.73 2.29 4.10
CA HIS A 33 -1.87 3.08 4.98
C HIS A 33 -0.73 2.25 5.61
N GLY A 34 0.22 2.92 6.25
CA GLY A 34 1.28 2.32 7.07
C GLY A 34 0.85 2.04 8.51
N TYR A 35 1.75 1.45 9.31
CA TYR A 35 1.54 1.23 10.75
C TYR A 35 1.20 2.54 11.48
N GLY A 36 0.17 2.48 12.31
CA GLY A 36 -0.37 3.63 13.05
C GLY A 36 -1.07 4.68 12.17
N GLY A 37 -1.33 4.37 10.90
CA GLY A 37 -2.13 5.19 9.98
C GLY A 37 -3.61 4.81 9.97
N SER A 38 -4.35 5.43 9.05
CA SER A 38 -5.74 5.08 8.74
C SER A 38 -6.04 5.36 7.27
N LYS A 39 -7.18 4.87 6.80
CA LYS A 39 -7.65 5.14 5.43
C LYS A 39 -7.77 6.63 5.12
N GLU A 40 -8.07 7.45 6.12
CA GLU A 40 -8.20 8.90 5.96
C GLU A 40 -6.89 9.57 5.55
N GLU A 41 -5.74 9.06 5.99
CA GLU A 41 -4.42 9.60 5.62
C GLU A 41 -4.11 9.43 4.12
N MET A 42 -4.76 8.48 3.44
CA MET A 42 -4.51 8.13 2.04
C MET A 42 -5.48 8.77 1.04
N LEU A 43 -6.43 9.61 1.49
CA LEU A 43 -7.50 10.15 0.65
C LEU A 43 -6.98 11.06 -0.47
N GLY A 44 -5.91 11.82 -0.23
CA GLY A 44 -5.28 12.66 -1.26
C GLY A 44 -4.78 11.85 -2.45
N LEU A 45 -4.02 10.79 -2.17
CA LEU A 45 -3.55 9.86 -3.19
C LEU A 45 -4.72 9.13 -3.88
N ALA A 46 -5.70 8.69 -3.08
CA ALA A 46 -6.87 7.97 -3.60
C ALA A 46 -7.68 8.80 -4.59
N TYR A 47 -7.86 10.08 -4.30
CA TYR A 47 -8.54 11.01 -5.21
C TYR A 47 -7.81 11.08 -6.56
N ARG A 48 -6.49 11.28 -6.54
CA ARG A 48 -5.64 11.37 -7.75
C ARG A 48 -5.66 10.08 -8.56
N VAL A 49 -5.66 8.92 -7.89
CA VAL A 49 -5.77 7.62 -8.56
C VAL A 49 -7.16 7.42 -9.17
N ALA A 50 -8.21 7.89 -8.51
CA ALA A 50 -9.56 7.82 -9.06
C ALA A 50 -9.77 8.76 -10.26
N GLU A 51 -9.09 9.92 -10.33
CA GLU A 51 -9.15 10.85 -11.46
C GLU A 51 -8.68 10.22 -12.79
N ILE A 52 -7.85 9.19 -12.76
CA ILE A 52 -7.41 8.48 -13.98
C ILE A 52 -8.30 7.28 -14.33
N GLY A 53 -9.51 7.19 -13.77
CA GLY A 53 -10.50 6.17 -14.11
C GLY A 53 -10.35 4.85 -13.34
N LEU A 54 -9.60 4.80 -12.23
CA LEU A 54 -9.55 3.63 -11.36
C LEU A 54 -10.54 3.77 -10.21
N LYS A 55 -11.49 2.84 -10.10
CA LYS A 55 -12.33 2.77 -8.90
C LYS A 55 -11.45 2.45 -7.70
N THR A 56 -11.31 3.40 -6.79
CA THR A 56 -10.30 3.34 -5.73
C THR A 56 -10.92 3.00 -4.38
N CYS A 57 -10.42 1.96 -3.76
CA CYS A 57 -10.82 1.47 -2.45
C CYS A 57 -9.70 1.73 -1.45
N VAL A 58 -9.94 2.59 -0.46
CA VAL A 58 -9.01 2.86 0.65
C VAL A 58 -9.52 2.15 1.88
N ILE A 59 -8.67 1.37 2.56
CA ILE A 59 -9.10 0.52 3.69
C ILE A 59 -8.36 0.82 4.97
N ASP A 60 -9.00 0.52 6.12
CA ASP A 60 -8.30 0.34 7.38
C ASP A 60 -7.85 -1.11 7.52
N LEU A 61 -6.58 -1.30 7.86
CA LEU A 61 -6.03 -2.60 8.24
C LEU A 61 -6.45 -2.96 9.67
N ARG A 62 -6.52 -4.24 10.00
CA ARG A 62 -6.75 -4.70 11.38
C ARG A 62 -5.75 -4.07 12.35
N GLY A 63 -6.22 -3.79 13.55
CA GLY A 63 -5.49 -3.00 14.53
C GLY A 63 -5.60 -1.48 14.34
N HIS A 64 -6.09 -0.99 13.20
CA HIS A 64 -6.08 0.43 12.84
C HIS A 64 -7.48 0.99 12.57
N GLY A 65 -7.59 2.31 12.70
CA GLY A 65 -8.80 3.07 12.34
C GLY A 65 -10.08 2.46 12.90
N GLU A 66 -11.08 2.28 12.02
CA GLU A 66 -12.40 1.71 12.35
C GLU A 66 -12.44 0.16 12.28
N HIS A 67 -11.33 -0.52 11.95
CA HIS A 67 -11.29 -1.98 11.91
C HIS A 67 -11.47 -2.54 13.33
N THR A 68 -12.31 -3.57 13.54
CA THR A 68 -12.65 -4.08 14.87
C THR A 68 -11.68 -5.12 15.43
N LEU A 69 -10.89 -5.77 14.58
CA LEU A 69 -9.88 -6.74 15.01
C LEU A 69 -8.60 -6.04 15.47
N ASN A 70 -7.86 -6.67 16.38
CA ASN A 70 -6.50 -6.27 16.71
C ASN A 70 -5.54 -6.61 15.55
N LEU A 71 -4.36 -5.98 15.55
CA LEU A 71 -3.27 -6.35 14.67
C LEU A 71 -2.91 -7.83 14.90
N ASP A 72 -2.82 -8.61 13.85
CA ASP A 72 -2.36 -10.00 13.85
C ASP A 72 -1.80 -10.42 12.48
N GLU A 73 -1.36 -11.67 12.38
CA GLU A 73 -0.78 -12.24 11.15
C GLU A 73 -1.74 -12.32 9.95
N GLY A 74 -3.04 -12.20 10.20
CA GLY A 74 -4.04 -12.14 9.14
C GLY A 74 -4.13 -10.79 8.42
N ILE A 75 -3.26 -9.82 8.69
CA ILE A 75 -3.32 -8.45 8.16
C ILE A 75 -3.36 -8.40 6.62
N LEU A 76 -2.71 -9.35 5.93
CA LEU A 76 -2.78 -9.44 4.47
C LEU A 76 -4.19 -9.76 3.98
N GLN A 77 -4.98 -10.50 4.77
CA GLN A 77 -6.35 -10.88 4.40
C GLN A 77 -7.27 -9.67 4.27
N ASP A 78 -6.99 -8.56 4.97
CA ASP A 78 -7.77 -7.33 4.85
C ASP A 78 -7.61 -6.72 3.45
N MET A 79 -6.37 -6.71 2.93
CA MET A 79 -6.09 -6.29 1.57
C MET A 79 -6.69 -7.26 0.53
N GLU A 80 -6.55 -8.56 0.73
CA GLU A 80 -7.10 -9.57 -0.18
C GLU A 80 -8.62 -9.50 -0.26
N ALA A 81 -9.32 -9.20 0.84
CA ALA A 81 -10.75 -8.96 0.84
C ALA A 81 -11.14 -7.74 -0.02
N ALA A 82 -10.35 -6.65 0.07
CA ALA A 82 -10.57 -5.47 -0.75
C ALA A 82 -10.24 -5.73 -2.24
N ILE A 83 -9.17 -6.47 -2.53
CA ILE A 83 -8.83 -6.90 -3.89
C ILE A 83 -9.97 -7.73 -4.48
N LYS A 84 -10.46 -8.74 -3.75
CA LYS A 84 -11.60 -9.57 -4.17
C LYS A 84 -12.84 -8.74 -4.49
N TYR A 85 -13.15 -7.75 -3.64
CA TYR A 85 -14.25 -6.81 -3.92
C TYR A 85 -13.99 -6.00 -5.19
N CYS A 86 -12.77 -5.54 -5.41
CA CYS A 86 -12.39 -4.72 -6.54
C CYS A 86 -12.31 -5.50 -7.88
N ARG A 87 -12.13 -6.82 -7.86
CA ARG A 87 -12.04 -7.67 -9.06
C ARG A 87 -13.28 -7.57 -9.99
N SER A 88 -14.45 -7.23 -9.45
CA SER A 88 -15.66 -7.01 -10.26
C SER A 88 -15.55 -5.78 -11.19
N PHE A 89 -14.53 -4.94 -11.03
CA PHE A 89 -14.31 -3.72 -11.84
C PHE A 89 -13.13 -3.86 -12.81
N GLY A 90 -12.56 -5.06 -12.95
CA GLY A 90 -11.43 -5.35 -13.84
C GLY A 90 -10.13 -5.62 -13.10
N LYS A 91 -8.99 -5.30 -13.74
CA LYS A 91 -7.65 -5.43 -13.13
C LYS A 91 -7.53 -4.56 -11.88
N VAL A 92 -6.82 -5.09 -10.88
CA VAL A 92 -6.68 -4.42 -9.58
C VAL A 92 -5.22 -4.07 -9.32
N VAL A 93 -5.00 -2.81 -8.98
CA VAL A 93 -3.71 -2.30 -8.53
C VAL A 93 -3.67 -2.22 -7.02
N GLY A 94 -2.61 -2.75 -6.38
CA GLY A 94 -2.31 -2.56 -4.98
C GLY A 94 -1.35 -1.39 -4.78
N ILE A 95 -1.68 -0.43 -3.91
CA ILE A 95 -0.80 0.69 -3.58
C ILE A 95 -0.74 0.80 -2.05
N GLY A 96 0.44 0.94 -1.48
CA GLY A 96 0.54 1.07 -0.03
C GLY A 96 1.77 1.81 0.44
N HIS A 97 1.68 2.36 1.65
CA HIS A 97 2.78 3.03 2.32
C HIS A 97 3.36 2.15 3.44
N SER A 98 4.67 2.10 3.58
CA SER A 98 5.38 1.42 4.68
C SER A 98 4.96 -0.04 4.84
N LEU A 99 4.33 -0.42 5.96
CA LEU A 99 3.71 -1.75 6.17
C LEU A 99 2.71 -2.07 5.05
N GLY A 100 1.81 -1.13 4.73
CA GLY A 100 0.89 -1.27 3.60
C GLY A 100 1.60 -1.43 2.26
N GLY A 101 2.76 -0.78 2.08
CA GLY A 101 3.60 -0.94 0.89
C GLY A 101 4.13 -2.36 0.74
N ARG A 102 4.56 -3.01 1.83
CA ARG A 102 4.93 -4.41 1.81
C ARG A 102 3.73 -5.31 1.48
N LEU A 103 2.58 -5.07 2.13
CA LEU A 103 1.36 -5.84 1.86
C LEU A 103 0.94 -5.72 0.38
N ALA A 104 1.00 -4.51 -0.20
CA ALA A 104 0.71 -4.32 -1.61
C ALA A 104 1.62 -5.17 -2.52
N LEU A 105 2.93 -5.21 -2.23
CA LEU A 105 3.92 -5.92 -3.02
C LEU A 105 3.86 -7.46 -2.91
N ILE A 106 3.21 -8.01 -1.86
CA ILE A 106 2.99 -9.46 -1.68
C ILE A 106 1.55 -9.90 -1.94
N SER A 107 0.65 -8.97 -2.26
CA SER A 107 -0.76 -9.25 -2.49
C SER A 107 -1.02 -9.90 -3.86
N SER A 108 -2.24 -10.40 -4.04
CA SER A 108 -2.74 -10.96 -5.31
C SER A 108 -3.14 -9.89 -6.35
N SER A 109 -2.73 -8.63 -6.18
CA SER A 109 -3.01 -7.57 -7.16
C SER A 109 -2.26 -7.80 -8.49
N ASP A 110 -2.81 -7.30 -9.61
CA ASP A 110 -2.20 -7.47 -10.95
C ASP A 110 -0.99 -6.55 -11.16
N PHE A 111 -0.93 -5.45 -10.42
CA PHE A 111 0.19 -4.53 -10.36
C PHE A 111 0.30 -3.97 -8.94
N ALA A 112 1.51 -3.77 -8.45
CA ALA A 112 1.74 -3.28 -7.10
C ALA A 112 2.70 -2.09 -7.05
N ILE A 113 2.38 -1.09 -6.22
CA ILE A 113 3.26 0.05 -5.92
C ILE A 113 3.47 0.14 -4.40
N GLY A 114 4.70 -0.08 -3.96
CA GLY A 114 5.12 0.18 -2.58
C GLY A 114 5.71 1.58 -2.44
N ILE A 115 5.12 2.41 -1.59
CA ILE A 115 5.64 3.72 -1.21
C ILE A 115 6.40 3.56 0.11
N SER A 116 7.70 3.80 0.11
CA SER A 116 8.58 3.55 1.27
C SER A 116 8.32 2.20 1.95
N PRO A 117 8.26 1.09 1.20
CA PRO A 117 7.76 -0.18 1.71
C PRO A 117 8.69 -0.77 2.77
N ALA A 118 8.12 -1.27 3.86
CA ALA A 118 8.85 -1.91 4.96
C ALA A 118 9.27 -3.35 4.59
N LEU A 119 10.22 -3.49 3.67
CA LEU A 119 10.66 -4.79 3.14
C LEU A 119 11.64 -5.54 4.04
N ASN A 120 12.31 -4.83 4.94
CA ASN A 120 13.22 -5.42 5.90
C ASN A 120 12.50 -6.36 6.86
N THR A 121 13.11 -7.47 7.21
CA THR A 121 12.58 -8.41 8.21
C THR A 121 12.84 -7.95 9.64
N SER A 122 13.80 -7.05 9.81
CA SER A 122 14.14 -6.40 11.08
C SER A 122 14.53 -4.95 10.84
N PHE A 123 14.32 -4.13 11.84
CA PHE A 123 14.72 -2.72 11.90
C PHE A 123 15.58 -2.50 13.15
N GLY A 124 16.48 -1.52 13.12
CA GLY A 124 17.30 -1.16 14.25
C GLY A 124 16.47 -0.71 15.46
N GLU A 125 17.03 -0.85 16.66
CA GLU A 125 16.33 -0.52 17.92
C GLU A 125 15.82 0.92 17.93
N GLU A 126 16.57 1.85 17.37
CA GLU A 126 16.18 3.27 17.30
C GLU A 126 14.95 3.46 16.41
N THR A 127 14.93 2.84 15.23
CA THR A 127 13.76 2.86 14.33
C THR A 127 12.54 2.26 15.01
N GLN A 128 12.70 1.13 15.72
CA GLN A 128 11.62 0.49 16.46
C GLN A 128 11.11 1.39 17.59
N ARG A 129 12.01 2.02 18.34
CA ARG A 129 11.68 2.94 19.43
C ARG A 129 10.91 4.17 18.95
N ILE A 130 11.39 4.78 17.86
CA ILE A 130 10.72 5.95 17.25
C ILE A 130 9.32 5.55 16.77
N LEU A 131 9.18 4.46 16.02
CA LEU A 131 7.91 4.02 15.48
C LEU A 131 6.89 3.75 16.59
N LYS A 132 7.30 3.07 17.67
CA LYS A 132 6.47 2.80 18.84
C LYS A 132 5.98 4.10 19.49
N ASN A 133 6.88 5.05 19.70
CA ASN A 133 6.56 6.32 20.38
C ASN A 133 5.65 7.22 19.53
N VAL A 134 5.86 7.26 18.21
CA VAL A 134 5.15 8.19 17.30
C VAL A 134 3.82 7.60 16.80
N ARG A 135 3.73 6.29 16.64
CA ARG A 135 2.59 5.63 15.97
C ARG A 135 1.91 4.54 16.79
N GLY A 136 2.62 3.87 17.72
CA GLY A 136 2.11 2.70 18.44
C GLY A 136 0.83 2.96 19.23
N TYR A 137 0.63 4.17 19.75
CA TYR A 137 -0.58 4.54 20.50
C TYR A 137 -1.87 4.54 19.64
N ARG A 138 -1.74 4.48 18.32
CA ARG A 138 -2.86 4.43 17.37
C ARG A 138 -3.24 3.01 16.96
N VAL A 139 -2.49 2.01 17.43
CA VAL A 139 -2.66 0.62 17.00
C VAL A 139 -3.17 -0.21 18.16
N ARG A 140 -4.18 -1.03 17.90
CA ARG A 140 -4.65 -2.05 18.83
C ARG A 140 -3.84 -3.32 18.63
N GLU A 141 -2.88 -3.52 19.49
CA GLU A 141 -2.03 -4.71 19.59
C GLU A 141 -2.46 -5.55 20.78
N ALA A 142 -2.38 -6.87 20.70
CA ALA A 142 -2.62 -7.77 21.84
C ALA A 142 -1.47 -7.71 22.85
N PHE A 143 -0.24 -7.46 22.37
CA PHE A 143 0.96 -7.27 23.20
C PHE A 143 1.93 -6.30 22.53
N SER A 144 2.79 -5.67 23.34
CA SER A 144 3.79 -4.72 22.83
C SER A 144 4.79 -5.40 21.89
N GLY A 145 4.86 -4.90 20.64
CA GLY A 145 5.78 -5.41 19.62
C GLY A 145 5.18 -6.46 18.71
N GLU A 146 3.88 -6.66 18.75
CA GLU A 146 3.16 -7.58 17.84
C GLU A 146 3.46 -7.28 16.37
N LEU A 147 3.63 -6.00 16.00
CA LEU A 147 4.06 -5.60 14.66
C LEU A 147 5.27 -6.42 14.18
N TRP A 148 6.29 -6.59 15.03
CA TRP A 148 7.53 -7.25 14.62
C TRP A 148 7.34 -8.74 14.40
N GLU A 149 6.45 -9.38 15.18
CA GLU A 149 6.09 -10.78 14.97
C GLU A 149 5.27 -10.95 13.67
N VAL A 150 4.35 -10.05 13.39
CA VAL A 150 3.62 -10.00 12.13
C VAL A 150 4.59 -9.81 10.95
N MET A 151 5.51 -8.85 11.05
CA MET A 151 6.51 -8.57 10.01
C MET A 151 7.42 -9.76 9.69
N LYS A 152 7.79 -10.55 10.70
CA LYS A 152 8.61 -11.78 10.51
C LYS A 152 7.86 -12.87 9.75
N LYS A 153 6.54 -12.97 9.94
CA LYS A 153 5.68 -13.99 9.32
C LYS A 153 5.23 -13.63 7.90
N LEU A 154 5.24 -12.33 7.55
CA LEU A 154 4.91 -11.90 6.19
C LEU A 154 5.93 -12.43 5.18
N GLU A 155 5.44 -12.89 4.05
CA GLU A 155 6.27 -13.36 2.93
C GLU A 155 7.28 -12.30 2.49
N LYS A 156 8.42 -12.78 1.98
CA LYS A 156 9.38 -11.91 1.30
C LYS A 156 8.82 -11.53 -0.07
N VAL A 157 9.02 -10.26 -0.45
CA VAL A 157 8.62 -9.80 -1.78
C VAL A 157 9.49 -10.51 -2.82
N ASN A 158 8.84 -11.21 -3.75
CA ASN A 158 9.47 -11.76 -4.94
C ASN A 158 9.35 -10.72 -6.07
N PHE A 159 10.48 -10.29 -6.63
CA PHE A 159 10.53 -9.37 -7.78
C PHE A 159 10.70 -10.10 -9.12
N ASP A 160 10.91 -11.42 -9.09
CA ASP A 160 11.11 -12.25 -10.27
C ASP A 160 9.82 -12.95 -10.74
N ASP A 161 8.71 -12.73 -10.04
CA ASP A 161 7.41 -13.23 -10.45
C ASP A 161 6.81 -12.39 -11.61
N ASN A 162 5.72 -12.89 -12.20
CA ASN A 162 5.04 -12.24 -13.33
C ASN A 162 4.27 -10.98 -12.91
N THR A 163 4.17 -10.68 -11.62
CA THR A 163 3.46 -9.48 -11.13
C THR A 163 4.35 -8.26 -11.30
N LYS A 164 3.89 -7.29 -12.05
CA LYS A 164 4.62 -6.02 -12.20
C LYS A 164 4.61 -5.28 -10.86
N LYS A 165 5.80 -4.98 -10.33
CA LYS A 165 6.01 -4.30 -9.04
C LYS A 165 6.84 -3.04 -9.22
N SER A 166 6.47 -1.98 -8.50
CA SER A 166 7.21 -0.72 -8.45
C SER A 166 7.41 -0.25 -7.01
N ILE A 167 8.54 0.39 -6.76
CA ILE A 167 8.87 1.00 -5.47
C ILE A 167 9.10 2.49 -5.67
N ILE A 168 8.58 3.29 -4.74
CA ILE A 168 8.86 4.71 -4.60
C ILE A 168 9.34 4.93 -3.17
N TYR A 169 10.50 5.59 -2.97
CA TYR A 169 11.03 5.84 -1.64
C TYR A 169 11.63 7.25 -1.56
N GLY A 170 11.81 7.76 -0.34
CA GLY A 170 12.35 9.09 -0.10
C GLY A 170 13.86 9.11 0.10
N SER A 171 14.55 10.15 -0.38
CA SER A 171 15.99 10.30 -0.13
C SER A 171 16.34 10.57 1.34
N ARG A 172 15.35 10.94 2.15
CA ARG A 172 15.45 11.16 3.61
C ARG A 172 14.57 10.19 4.40
N ASP A 173 14.36 9.00 3.85
CA ASP A 173 13.60 7.93 4.48
C ASP A 173 14.37 7.28 5.63
N VAL A 174 13.80 6.28 6.26
CA VAL A 174 14.45 5.44 7.26
C VAL A 174 15.70 4.78 6.65
N PRO A 175 16.85 4.78 7.33
CA PRO A 175 18.11 4.28 6.75
C PRO A 175 18.04 2.87 6.19
N GLU A 176 17.31 1.97 6.85
CA GLU A 176 17.14 0.59 6.40
C GLU A 176 16.36 0.51 5.09
N ILE A 177 15.34 1.38 4.90
CA ILE A 177 14.56 1.46 3.67
C ILE A 177 15.43 2.03 2.54
N ILE A 178 16.15 3.12 2.79
CA ILE A 178 17.07 3.71 1.79
C ILE A 178 18.10 2.68 1.32
N SER A 179 18.76 2.00 2.25
CA SER A 179 19.80 1.00 1.95
C SER A 179 19.24 -0.12 1.06
N LEU A 180 18.09 -0.67 1.42
CA LEU A 180 17.47 -1.74 0.65
C LEU A 180 16.97 -1.26 -0.72
N CYS A 181 16.30 -0.12 -0.79
CA CYS A 181 15.81 0.44 -2.06
C CYS A 181 16.97 0.77 -3.01
N ASN A 182 18.09 1.29 -2.52
CA ASN A 182 19.29 1.52 -3.33
C ASN A 182 19.86 0.20 -3.89
N SER A 183 19.88 -0.88 -3.12
CA SER A 183 20.32 -2.19 -3.61
C SER A 183 19.40 -2.78 -4.68
N LEU A 184 18.10 -2.51 -4.59
CA LEU A 184 17.11 -2.91 -5.58
C LEU A 184 17.17 -2.05 -6.84
N LYS A 185 17.45 -0.75 -6.72
CA LYS A 185 17.55 0.21 -7.82
C LYS A 185 18.62 -0.20 -8.85
N THR A 186 19.71 -0.80 -8.40
CA THR A 186 20.78 -1.31 -9.30
C THR A 186 20.36 -2.54 -10.10
N LYS A 187 19.32 -3.25 -9.67
CA LYS A 187 18.85 -4.50 -10.27
C LYS A 187 17.53 -4.33 -11.03
N ASN A 188 16.77 -3.27 -10.73
CA ASN A 188 15.41 -3.10 -11.24
C ASN A 188 15.10 -1.62 -11.51
N SER A 189 14.73 -1.30 -12.74
CA SER A 189 14.35 0.05 -13.18
C SER A 189 13.03 0.57 -12.59
N SER A 190 12.26 -0.28 -11.93
CA SER A 190 10.98 0.11 -11.32
C SER A 190 11.09 0.79 -9.95
N VAL A 191 12.31 1.04 -9.46
CA VAL A 191 12.57 1.74 -8.19
C VAL A 191 12.82 3.23 -8.46
N THR A 192 12.01 4.10 -7.83
CA THR A 192 12.06 5.57 -7.98
C THR A 192 12.33 6.23 -6.64
N GLU A 193 13.29 7.16 -6.62
CA GLU A 193 13.59 8.00 -5.46
C GLU A 193 12.89 9.35 -5.56
N ILE A 194 12.30 9.81 -4.48
CA ILE A 194 11.74 11.16 -4.32
C ILE A 194 12.69 11.99 -3.48
N GLU A 195 13.29 12.97 -4.10
CA GLU A 195 14.27 13.85 -3.46
C GLU A 195 13.64 14.62 -2.29
N ASN A 196 14.37 14.70 -1.16
CA ASN A 196 14.00 15.39 0.09
C ASN A 196 12.73 14.85 0.79
N ALA A 197 12.14 13.75 0.34
CA ALA A 197 10.99 13.13 1.00
C ALA A 197 11.45 12.29 2.21
N MET A 198 10.70 12.38 3.30
CA MET A 198 10.86 11.57 4.51
C MET A 198 9.83 10.44 4.54
N HIS A 199 10.06 9.44 5.39
CA HIS A 199 9.11 8.34 5.59
C HIS A 199 7.69 8.80 5.95
N SER A 200 7.61 9.84 6.78
CA SER A 200 6.35 10.32 7.35
C SER A 200 5.53 11.22 6.42
N ASP A 201 6.11 11.77 5.35
CA ASP A 201 5.45 12.72 4.46
C ASP A 201 5.34 12.25 3.00
N ILE A 202 6.16 11.32 2.58
CA ILE A 202 6.25 10.89 1.17
C ILE A 202 4.91 10.54 0.54
N PHE A 203 4.00 9.91 1.29
CA PHE A 203 2.69 9.49 0.79
C PHE A 203 1.67 10.64 0.63
N THR A 204 2.07 11.88 0.99
CA THR A 204 1.26 13.10 0.84
C THR A 204 1.83 14.07 -0.18
N LEU A 205 3.04 13.84 -0.70
CA LEU A 205 3.72 14.75 -1.60
C LEU A 205 3.21 14.65 -3.03
N GLU A 206 3.00 15.80 -3.68
CA GLU A 206 2.59 15.86 -5.08
C GLU A 206 3.55 15.11 -6.02
N ARG A 207 4.86 15.18 -5.78
CA ARG A 207 5.86 14.43 -6.56
C ARG A 207 5.65 12.91 -6.47
N THR A 208 5.26 12.41 -5.32
CA THR A 208 4.90 11.00 -5.14
C THR A 208 3.63 10.66 -5.90
N PHE A 209 2.60 11.52 -5.83
CA PHE A 209 1.36 11.33 -6.58
C PHE A 209 1.64 11.27 -8.08
N GLN A 210 2.43 12.21 -8.61
CA GLN A 210 2.83 12.21 -10.02
C GLN A 210 3.58 10.94 -10.41
N SER A 211 4.50 10.45 -9.58
CA SER A 211 5.22 9.20 -9.81
C SER A 211 4.29 7.99 -9.83
N VAL A 212 3.36 7.89 -8.87
CA VAL A 212 2.33 6.84 -8.86
C VAL A 212 1.48 6.89 -10.13
N ILE A 213 0.96 8.06 -10.49
CA ILE A 213 0.09 8.22 -11.66
C ILE A 213 0.82 7.88 -12.97
N SER A 214 2.09 8.26 -13.11
CA SER A 214 2.90 7.89 -14.28
C SER A 214 3.00 6.36 -14.40
N LYS A 215 3.37 5.66 -13.31
CA LYS A 215 3.48 4.19 -13.30
C LYS A 215 2.14 3.49 -13.61
N LEU A 216 1.04 4.04 -13.11
CA LEU A 216 -0.29 3.52 -13.39
C LEU A 216 -0.68 3.68 -14.87
N LYS A 217 -0.38 4.84 -15.47
CA LYS A 217 -0.65 5.08 -16.89
C LYS A 217 0.15 4.15 -17.79
N ASP A 218 1.43 3.94 -17.48
CA ASP A 218 2.29 2.99 -18.19
C ASP A 218 1.71 1.57 -18.12
N TYR A 219 1.34 1.11 -16.92
CA TYR A 219 0.72 -0.19 -16.72
C TYR A 219 -0.60 -0.36 -17.49
N LEU A 220 -1.50 0.64 -17.41
CA LEU A 220 -2.79 0.61 -18.09
C LEU A 220 -2.66 0.66 -19.62
N SER A 221 -1.64 1.35 -20.15
CA SER A 221 -1.37 1.39 -21.59
C SER A 221 -0.84 0.06 -22.12
N ASP A 222 0.04 -0.59 -21.37
CA ASP A 222 0.57 -1.93 -21.71
C ASP A 222 -0.54 -2.98 -21.71
N SER A 223 -1.43 -2.93 -20.70
CA SER A 223 -2.52 -3.92 -20.60
C SER A 223 -3.48 -3.87 -21.81
N LYS A 224 -3.76 -2.69 -22.37
CA LYS A 224 -4.59 -2.53 -23.57
C LYS A 224 -3.97 -3.11 -24.84
N LYS A 225 -2.64 -3.29 -24.89
CA LYS A 225 -1.97 -3.94 -26.04
C LYS A 225 -2.14 -5.45 -26.02
N TYR A 226 -2.22 -6.07 -24.83
CA TYR A 226 -2.38 -7.52 -24.70
C TYR A 226 -3.82 -7.99 -24.77
N ASP A 227 -4.81 -7.15 -24.42
CA ASP A 227 -6.23 -7.50 -24.52
C ASP A 227 -6.77 -7.45 -25.98
N LYS A 228 -5.91 -7.11 -26.97
CA LYS A 228 -6.24 -7.06 -28.42
C LYS A 228 -5.59 -8.18 -29.24
N LEU A 229 -4.91 -9.12 -28.61
CA LEU A 229 -4.32 -10.32 -29.21
C LEU A 229 -5.12 -11.57 -28.79
#